data_5a7d7d73f625888a398eab0708a69452
#
_entry.id   5a7d7d73f625888a398eab0708a69452
#
_cell.length_a   1.000
_cell.length_b   1.000
_cell.length_c   1.000
_cell.angle_alpha   90.00
_cell.angle_beta   90.00
_cell.angle_gamma   90.00
#
_symmetry.space_group_name_H-M   'P 1'
#
loop_
_entity.id
_entity.type
_entity.pdbx_description
1 polymer ?
#
loop_
_entity_poly.entity_id
_entity_poly.type
_entity_poly.pdbx_seq_one_letter_code
_entity_poly.pdbx_strand_id
1 'polypeptide(L)'
;CVVRTIVEVIQPYKGKIFDPACGSGGMFVQSSKFIERHQGNINRISVYGQELNSNTWRLAQMNLAICGIEANFGDSFGDSFHDDKHPFLKADFVMANPPFNISKWGGDQLRDDPRWQYGIPPEGNANFAWMQHMLYHLADNGRIGLVLANGSLSSQQGTEGDIRKNIVNADLVEGIIAMPSQLFYNVQIPCCLWFLTKKKAQPGKTLFIDARNMGYMKDRTHRELSCGEETEDHGNDIARIADVFE
;
A
#
# COMPACT_ATOMS: atom_id res chain seq x y z
N CYS A 1 10.34 -5.17 6.12
CA CYS A 1 9.40 -6.32 6.16
C CYS A 1 7.99 -5.93 5.68
N VAL A 2 7.35 -4.82 6.13
CA VAL A 2 5.97 -4.43 5.74
C VAL A 2 5.74 -4.42 4.22
N VAL A 3 6.59 -3.72 3.48
CA VAL A 3 6.53 -3.63 2.01
C VAL A 3 6.67 -5.02 1.37
N ARG A 4 7.58 -5.85 1.88
CA ARG A 4 7.77 -7.22 1.40
C ARG A 4 6.51 -8.06 1.63
N THR A 5 5.86 -7.95 2.79
CA THR A 5 4.60 -8.66 3.06
C THR A 5 3.51 -8.29 2.05
N ILE A 6 3.35 -7.00 1.72
CA ILE A 6 2.39 -6.57 0.69
C ILE A 6 2.69 -7.23 -0.65
N VAL A 7 3.94 -7.18 -1.07
CA VAL A 7 4.35 -7.73 -2.38
C VAL A 7 4.16 -9.25 -2.45
N GLU A 8 4.50 -9.99 -1.37
CA GLU A 8 4.29 -11.44 -1.31
C GLU A 8 2.80 -11.83 -1.35
N VAL A 9 1.92 -11.06 -0.71
CA VAL A 9 0.46 -11.30 -0.75
C VAL A 9 -0.14 -10.92 -2.13
N ILE A 10 0.32 -9.82 -2.73
CA ILE A 10 -0.24 -9.31 -4.00
C ILE A 10 0.29 -10.05 -5.21
N GLN A 11 1.54 -10.50 -5.18
CA GLN A 11 2.21 -11.26 -6.23
C GLN A 11 2.18 -10.55 -7.61
N PRO A 12 2.86 -9.40 -7.76
CA PRO A 12 2.79 -8.58 -8.97
C PRO A 12 3.69 -9.13 -10.10
N TYR A 13 3.34 -10.27 -10.69
CA TYR A 13 4.14 -10.92 -11.75
C TYR A 13 4.13 -10.20 -13.10
N LYS A 14 3.07 -9.44 -13.41
CA LYS A 14 2.89 -8.76 -14.70
C LYS A 14 1.83 -7.68 -14.60
N GLY A 15 1.97 -6.62 -15.40
CA GLY A 15 0.99 -5.55 -15.51
C GLY A 15 1.50 -4.23 -14.93
N LYS A 16 0.60 -3.31 -14.69
CA LYS A 16 0.90 -1.97 -14.20
C LYS A 16 0.91 -1.94 -12.68
N ILE A 17 2.02 -1.46 -12.10
CA ILE A 17 2.15 -1.23 -10.66
C ILE A 17 2.15 0.28 -10.43
N PHE A 18 1.33 0.76 -9.50
CA PHE A 18 1.24 2.16 -9.14
C PHE A 18 1.40 2.36 -7.62
N ASP A 19 2.24 3.34 -7.25
CA ASP A 19 2.37 3.83 -5.87
C ASP A 19 2.19 5.35 -5.87
N PRO A 20 1.05 5.87 -5.38
CA PRO A 20 0.75 7.30 -5.35
C PRO A 20 1.53 8.08 -4.27
N ALA A 21 2.28 7.42 -3.40
CA ALA A 21 3.11 8.02 -2.35
C ALA A 21 4.43 7.26 -2.25
N CYS A 22 5.16 7.14 -3.38
CA CYS A 22 6.18 6.14 -3.58
C CYS A 22 7.45 6.32 -2.74
N GLY A 23 7.62 7.47 -2.10
CA GLY A 23 8.82 7.75 -1.33
C GLY A 23 10.07 7.57 -2.17
N SER A 24 11.02 6.79 -1.69
CA SER A 24 12.25 6.43 -2.42
C SER A 24 12.09 5.27 -3.41
N GLY A 25 10.88 4.82 -3.71
CA GLY A 25 10.59 3.72 -4.63
C GLY A 25 10.76 2.32 -4.04
N GLY A 26 10.75 2.19 -2.72
CA GLY A 26 10.97 0.92 -2.03
C GLY A 26 9.98 -0.18 -2.39
N MET A 27 8.71 0.15 -2.69
CA MET A 27 7.69 -0.79 -3.12
C MET A 27 8.06 -1.44 -4.47
N PHE A 28 8.54 -0.64 -5.41
CA PHE A 28 8.95 -1.10 -6.73
C PHE A 28 10.19 -2.00 -6.68
N VAL A 29 11.18 -1.63 -5.86
CA VAL A 29 12.39 -2.46 -5.65
C VAL A 29 12.01 -3.82 -5.06
N GLN A 30 11.09 -3.88 -4.10
CA GLN A 30 10.62 -5.15 -3.53
C GLN A 30 9.82 -5.97 -4.56
N SER A 31 9.02 -5.32 -5.42
CA SER A 31 8.31 -6.00 -6.52
C SER A 31 9.28 -6.62 -7.52
N SER A 32 10.35 -5.91 -7.89
CA SER A 32 11.41 -6.44 -8.75
C SER A 32 12.08 -7.67 -8.11
N LYS A 33 12.49 -7.57 -6.84
CA LYS A 33 13.10 -8.69 -6.10
C LYS A 33 12.16 -9.88 -5.97
N PHE A 34 10.85 -9.65 -5.81
CA PHE A 34 9.86 -10.71 -5.80
C PHE A 34 9.85 -11.46 -7.14
N ILE A 35 9.77 -10.73 -8.26
CA ILE A 35 9.76 -11.29 -9.60
C ILE A 35 11.05 -12.11 -9.85
N GLU A 36 12.21 -11.58 -9.49
CA GLU A 36 13.51 -12.27 -9.61
C GLU A 36 13.56 -13.57 -8.81
N ARG A 37 13.14 -13.56 -7.55
CA ARG A 37 13.10 -14.77 -6.70
C ARG A 37 12.18 -15.86 -7.24
N HIS A 38 11.09 -15.47 -7.89
CA HIS A 38 10.14 -16.42 -8.51
C HIS A 38 10.43 -16.68 -9.99
N GLN A 39 11.67 -16.41 -10.46
CA GLN A 39 12.13 -16.64 -11.83
C GLN A 39 11.24 -15.99 -12.90
N GLY A 40 10.59 -14.88 -12.54
CA GLY A 40 9.77 -14.08 -13.43
C GLY A 40 10.58 -13.15 -14.33
N ASN A 41 9.89 -12.42 -15.18
CA ASN A 41 10.51 -11.46 -16.10
C ASN A 41 10.08 -10.04 -15.72
N ILE A 42 11.04 -9.24 -15.24
CA ILE A 42 10.84 -7.84 -14.84
C ILE A 42 10.27 -6.96 -15.96
N ASN A 43 10.57 -7.28 -17.22
CA ASN A 43 10.05 -6.53 -18.36
C ASN A 43 8.53 -6.69 -18.59
N ARG A 44 7.86 -7.52 -17.79
CA ARG A 44 6.40 -7.72 -17.85
C ARG A 44 5.63 -6.75 -16.94
N ILE A 45 6.32 -5.97 -16.13
CA ILE A 45 5.71 -4.92 -15.31
C ILE A 45 6.00 -3.54 -15.88
N SER A 46 5.07 -2.61 -15.68
CA SER A 46 5.23 -1.18 -15.95
C SER A 46 5.00 -0.43 -14.65
N VAL A 47 5.97 0.35 -14.23
CA VAL A 47 5.99 1.01 -12.92
C VAL A 47 5.59 2.48 -13.05
N TYR A 48 4.65 2.91 -12.23
CA TYR A 48 4.17 4.28 -12.12
C TYR A 48 4.26 4.73 -10.67
N GLY A 49 4.81 5.91 -10.45
CA GLY A 49 4.94 6.47 -9.10
C GLY A 49 4.61 7.94 -9.04
N GLN A 50 4.22 8.40 -7.87
CA GLN A 50 4.09 9.82 -7.58
C GLN A 50 4.64 10.12 -6.19
N GLU A 51 5.26 11.29 -6.03
CA GLU A 51 5.86 11.74 -4.78
C GLU A 51 5.72 13.28 -4.68
N LEU A 52 5.33 13.76 -3.50
CA LEU A 52 5.15 15.18 -3.23
C LEU A 52 6.47 15.94 -3.09
N ASN A 53 7.47 15.34 -2.44
CA ASN A 53 8.73 15.99 -2.11
C ASN A 53 9.72 15.87 -3.27
N SER A 54 10.22 17.01 -3.78
CA SER A 54 11.13 17.07 -4.91
C SER A 54 12.43 16.28 -4.72
N ASN A 55 12.99 16.29 -3.51
CA ASN A 55 14.23 15.57 -3.22
C ASN A 55 13.98 14.06 -3.15
N THR A 56 12.87 13.66 -2.55
CA THR A 56 12.46 12.26 -2.47
C THR A 56 12.10 11.72 -3.85
N TRP A 57 11.42 12.51 -4.69
CA TRP A 57 11.13 12.18 -6.08
C TRP A 57 12.41 11.92 -6.91
N ARG A 58 13.43 12.78 -6.77
CA ARG A 58 14.74 12.57 -7.42
C ARG A 58 15.44 11.33 -6.87
N LEU A 59 15.36 11.11 -5.54
CA LEU A 59 15.93 9.93 -4.89
C LEU A 59 15.28 8.65 -5.42
N ALA A 60 13.95 8.63 -5.62
CA ALA A 60 13.24 7.49 -6.21
C ALA A 60 13.76 7.19 -7.63
N GLN A 61 13.89 8.20 -8.47
CA GLN A 61 14.41 8.03 -9.84
C GLN A 61 15.84 7.45 -9.83
N MET A 62 16.72 7.99 -8.98
CA MET A 62 18.09 7.49 -8.84
C MET A 62 18.12 6.05 -8.34
N ASN A 63 17.32 5.74 -7.31
CA ASN A 63 17.25 4.41 -6.73
C ASN A 63 16.78 3.37 -7.75
N LEU A 64 15.71 3.66 -8.49
CA LEU A 64 15.20 2.73 -9.51
C LEU A 64 16.15 2.60 -10.70
N ALA A 65 16.81 3.68 -11.13
CA ALA A 65 17.83 3.62 -12.17
C ALA A 65 19.00 2.70 -11.77
N ILE A 66 19.49 2.79 -10.52
CA ILE A 66 20.53 1.89 -9.98
C ILE A 66 20.06 0.43 -9.97
N CYS A 67 18.78 0.20 -9.68
CA CYS A 67 18.17 -1.13 -9.68
C CYS A 67 17.78 -1.63 -11.09
N GLY A 68 18.01 -0.84 -12.15
CA GLY A 68 17.63 -1.21 -13.52
C GLY A 68 16.11 -1.25 -13.76
N ILE A 69 15.33 -0.52 -12.97
CA ILE A 69 13.87 -0.47 -13.08
C ILE A 69 13.46 0.82 -13.79
N GLU A 70 12.83 0.67 -14.96
CA GLU A 70 12.19 1.81 -15.64
C GLU A 70 10.87 2.15 -14.96
N ALA A 71 10.68 3.45 -14.66
CA ALA A 71 9.47 3.94 -13.99
C ALA A 71 9.00 5.28 -14.56
N ASN A 72 7.70 5.46 -14.62
CA ASN A 72 7.07 6.73 -14.95
C ASN A 72 6.64 7.44 -13.66
N PHE A 73 7.31 8.54 -13.34
CA PHE A 73 7.01 9.38 -12.17
C PHE A 73 6.23 10.67 -12.52
N GLY A 74 5.66 10.73 -13.72
CA GLY A 74 5.12 11.98 -14.27
C GLY A 74 6.22 12.95 -14.71
N ASP A 75 5.82 14.16 -15.06
CA ASP A 75 6.71 15.23 -15.51
C ASP A 75 7.47 15.92 -14.38
N SER A 76 6.93 15.86 -13.16
CA SER A 76 7.47 16.50 -11.97
C SER A 76 6.96 15.83 -10.69
N PHE A 77 7.53 16.21 -9.55
CA PHE A 77 6.94 15.92 -8.25
C PHE A 77 5.58 16.65 -8.09
N GLY A 78 4.65 16.09 -7.30
CA GLY A 78 3.33 16.67 -7.12
C GLY A 78 2.50 15.98 -6.05
N ASP A 79 1.51 16.71 -5.53
CA ASP A 79 0.52 16.20 -4.57
C ASP A 79 -0.49 15.30 -5.28
N SER A 80 -0.56 14.04 -4.90
CA SER A 80 -1.45 13.04 -5.52
C SER A 80 -2.94 13.40 -5.40
N PHE A 81 -3.31 14.25 -4.45
CA PHE A 81 -4.69 14.70 -4.32
C PHE A 81 -5.00 15.89 -5.23
N HIS A 82 -4.09 16.89 -5.34
CA HIS A 82 -4.32 18.16 -6.01
C HIS A 82 -3.68 18.26 -7.39
N ASP A 83 -2.66 17.43 -7.68
CA ASP A 83 -1.89 17.44 -8.91
C ASP A 83 -1.55 16.00 -9.32
N ASP A 84 -2.59 15.23 -9.62
CA ASP A 84 -2.46 13.83 -10.03
C ASP A 84 -1.72 13.71 -11.37
N LYS A 85 -0.51 13.18 -11.33
CA LYS A 85 0.35 13.02 -12.52
C LYS A 85 -0.05 11.87 -13.42
N HIS A 86 -0.99 11.03 -12.97
CA HIS A 86 -1.43 9.85 -13.70
C HIS A 86 -2.98 9.75 -13.80
N PRO A 87 -3.72 10.82 -14.11
CA PRO A 87 -5.19 10.90 -13.90
C PRO A 87 -6.00 9.84 -14.64
N PHE A 88 -5.45 9.28 -15.72
CA PHE A 88 -6.13 8.26 -16.54
C PHE A 88 -5.58 6.84 -16.30
N LEU A 89 -4.61 6.70 -15.41
CA LEU A 89 -4.03 5.40 -15.12
C LEU A 89 -5.06 4.49 -14.43
N LYS A 90 -5.17 3.27 -14.97
CA LYS A 90 -5.78 2.13 -14.27
C LYS A 90 -4.70 1.08 -14.14
N ALA A 91 -4.32 0.76 -12.90
CA ALA A 91 -3.23 -0.14 -12.57
C ALA A 91 -3.77 -1.49 -12.11
N ASP A 92 -3.05 -2.55 -12.46
CA ASP A 92 -3.36 -3.91 -12.01
C ASP A 92 -3.04 -4.08 -10.52
N PHE A 93 -2.01 -3.39 -10.06
CA PHE A 93 -1.59 -3.38 -8.66
C PHE A 93 -1.38 -1.95 -8.18
N VAL A 94 -2.07 -1.55 -7.12
CA VAL A 94 -1.85 -0.27 -6.46
C VAL A 94 -1.36 -0.55 -5.04
N MET A 95 -0.11 -0.22 -4.76
CA MET A 95 0.54 -0.56 -3.49
C MET A 95 1.16 0.68 -2.88
N ALA A 96 0.79 1.03 -1.65
CA ALA A 96 1.30 2.22 -1.01
C ALA A 96 1.50 2.07 0.50
N ASN A 97 2.51 2.78 0.99
CA ASN A 97 2.69 3.09 2.39
C ASN A 97 2.67 4.62 2.58
N PRO A 98 1.49 5.24 2.45
CA PRO A 98 1.37 6.69 2.54
C PRO A 98 1.62 7.19 3.96
N PRO A 99 1.93 8.48 4.15
CA PRO A 99 2.10 9.05 5.47
C PRO A 99 0.79 8.95 6.27
N PHE A 100 0.89 8.49 7.54
CA PHE A 100 -0.27 8.20 8.39
C PHE A 100 -0.90 9.46 8.97
N ASN A 101 -2.24 9.48 9.02
CA ASN A 101 -3.03 10.45 9.77
C ASN A 101 -2.75 11.92 9.41
N ILE A 102 -2.47 12.21 8.13
CA ILE A 102 -2.26 13.59 7.70
C ILE A 102 -3.54 14.39 7.89
N SER A 103 -3.44 15.50 8.62
CA SER A 103 -4.46 16.51 8.72
C SER A 103 -4.16 17.68 7.77
N LYS A 104 -5.18 18.49 7.44
CA LYS A 104 -5.05 19.68 6.57
C LYS A 104 -4.43 19.34 5.20
N TRP A 105 -4.88 18.24 4.62
CA TRP A 105 -4.45 17.79 3.30
C TRP A 105 -5.17 18.50 2.14
N GLY A 106 -5.96 19.56 2.43
CA GLY A 106 -6.68 20.37 1.45
C GLY A 106 -7.98 19.72 0.94
N GLY A 107 -8.54 18.77 1.69
CA GLY A 107 -9.75 18.06 1.30
C GLY A 107 -11.01 18.92 1.15
N ASP A 108 -11.04 20.11 1.77
CA ASP A 108 -12.07 21.11 1.61
C ASP A 108 -12.20 21.62 0.17
N GLN A 109 -11.10 21.66 -0.59
CA GLN A 109 -11.04 22.06 -1.99
C GLN A 109 -11.46 20.92 -2.95
N LEU A 110 -11.55 19.69 -2.45
CA LEU A 110 -11.80 18.48 -3.22
C LEU A 110 -13.15 17.83 -2.89
N ARG A 111 -14.12 18.58 -2.35
CA ARG A 111 -15.41 18.00 -1.92
C ARG A 111 -16.19 17.31 -3.04
N ASP A 112 -16.12 17.85 -4.26
CA ASP A 112 -16.82 17.33 -5.44
C ASP A 112 -15.93 16.45 -6.32
N ASP A 113 -14.80 15.96 -5.78
CA ASP A 113 -13.87 15.13 -6.52
C ASP A 113 -14.47 13.74 -6.85
N PRO A 114 -14.41 13.28 -8.10
CA PRO A 114 -15.02 12.01 -8.52
C PRO A 114 -14.39 10.77 -7.86
N ARG A 115 -13.27 10.91 -7.19
CA ARG A 115 -12.62 9.82 -6.43
C ARG A 115 -13.41 9.45 -5.16
N TRP A 116 -14.21 10.36 -4.59
CA TRP A 116 -14.92 10.16 -3.32
C TRP A 116 -16.22 9.38 -3.45
N GLN A 117 -16.19 8.24 -4.15
CA GLN A 117 -17.36 7.41 -4.42
C GLN A 117 -18.00 6.78 -3.17
N TYR A 118 -17.21 6.62 -2.11
CA TYR A 118 -17.67 5.98 -0.86
C TYR A 118 -17.92 6.98 0.27
N GLY A 119 -17.80 8.26 0.00
CA GLY A 119 -18.03 9.37 0.90
C GLY A 119 -16.84 10.33 0.94
N ILE A 120 -17.12 11.58 1.28
CA ILE A 120 -16.11 12.66 1.34
C ILE A 120 -15.20 12.44 2.54
N PRO A 121 -13.87 12.26 2.35
CA PRO A 121 -12.95 12.08 3.46
C PRO A 121 -12.86 13.32 4.36
N PRO A 122 -12.70 13.16 5.67
CA PRO A 122 -12.61 14.30 6.59
C PRO A 122 -11.28 15.05 6.39
N GLU A 123 -11.31 16.37 6.50
CA GLU A 123 -10.11 17.23 6.45
C GLU A 123 -9.07 16.87 7.53
N GLY A 124 -9.54 16.38 8.67
CA GLY A 124 -8.69 16.03 9.81
C GLY A 124 -7.86 14.75 9.61
N ASN A 125 -8.14 13.93 8.59
CA ASN A 125 -7.41 12.68 8.35
C ASN A 125 -7.54 12.21 6.90
N ALA A 126 -6.41 12.06 6.21
CA ALA A 126 -6.33 11.63 4.82
C ALA A 126 -6.36 10.10 4.60
N ASN A 127 -6.43 9.25 5.64
CA ASN A 127 -6.30 7.80 5.48
C ASN A 127 -7.29 7.22 4.46
N PHE A 128 -8.56 7.63 4.53
CA PHE A 128 -9.57 7.18 3.57
C PHE A 128 -9.59 7.97 2.24
N ALA A 129 -8.92 9.12 2.18
CA ALA A 129 -8.63 9.79 0.91
C ALA A 129 -7.61 8.97 0.10
N TRP A 130 -6.54 8.50 0.74
CA TRP A 130 -5.58 7.57 0.13
C TRP A 130 -6.26 6.30 -0.37
N MET A 131 -7.09 5.68 0.46
CA MET A 131 -7.80 4.45 0.06
C MET A 131 -8.70 4.66 -1.15
N GLN A 132 -9.46 5.75 -1.21
CA GLN A 132 -10.34 6.06 -2.34
C GLN A 132 -9.57 6.50 -3.59
N HIS A 133 -8.46 7.24 -3.43
CA HIS A 133 -7.56 7.57 -4.53
C HIS A 133 -7.00 6.29 -5.18
N MET A 134 -6.55 5.32 -4.37
CA MET A 134 -6.06 4.04 -4.88
C MET A 134 -7.17 3.23 -5.56
N LEU A 135 -8.40 3.20 -5.01
CA LEU A 135 -9.57 2.56 -5.64
C LEU A 135 -9.93 3.20 -6.98
N TYR A 136 -9.78 4.52 -7.11
CA TYR A 136 -10.00 5.24 -8.36
C TYR A 136 -9.01 4.80 -9.45
N HIS A 137 -7.75 4.60 -9.09
CA HIS A 137 -6.69 4.14 -10.00
C HIS A 137 -6.65 2.62 -10.22
N LEU A 138 -7.48 1.86 -9.52
CA LEU A 138 -7.50 0.41 -9.63
C LEU A 138 -8.22 -0.03 -10.91
N ALA A 139 -7.59 -0.92 -11.68
CA ALA A 139 -8.23 -1.66 -12.77
C ALA A 139 -9.31 -2.61 -12.23
N ASP A 140 -10.23 -3.08 -13.08
CA ASP A 140 -11.38 -3.90 -12.64
C ASP A 140 -10.98 -5.25 -12.04
N ASN A 141 -9.86 -5.83 -12.48
CA ASN A 141 -9.32 -7.07 -11.93
C ASN A 141 -8.08 -6.83 -11.05
N GLY A 142 -7.85 -5.57 -10.67
CA GLY A 142 -6.66 -5.18 -9.91
C GLY A 142 -6.79 -5.48 -8.41
N ARG A 143 -5.65 -5.39 -7.72
CA ARG A 143 -5.54 -5.55 -6.26
C ARG A 143 -4.80 -4.37 -5.63
N ILE A 144 -5.25 -3.95 -4.46
CA ILE A 144 -4.61 -2.93 -3.64
C ILE A 144 -3.93 -3.56 -2.43
N GLY A 145 -2.74 -3.05 -2.08
CA GLY A 145 -2.10 -3.25 -0.80
C GLY A 145 -1.77 -1.92 -0.16
N LEU A 146 -2.46 -1.58 0.91
CA LEU A 146 -2.37 -0.28 1.57
C LEU A 146 -1.99 -0.42 3.03
N VAL A 147 -0.95 0.31 3.45
CA VAL A 147 -0.57 0.42 4.86
C VAL A 147 -1.32 1.58 5.49
N LEU A 148 -2.01 1.33 6.59
CA LEU A 148 -2.63 2.36 7.41
C LEU A 148 -2.35 2.14 8.89
N ALA A 149 -2.47 3.19 9.70
CA ALA A 149 -2.46 3.07 11.15
C ALA A 149 -3.65 2.21 11.63
N ASN A 150 -3.48 1.46 12.71
CA ASN A 150 -4.53 0.60 13.27
C ASN A 150 -5.84 1.37 13.59
N GLY A 151 -5.76 2.66 13.88
CA GLY A 151 -6.92 3.53 14.05
C GLY A 151 -7.90 3.50 12.88
N SER A 152 -7.43 3.21 11.65
CA SER A 152 -8.29 3.08 10.47
C SER A 152 -9.37 1.99 10.61
N LEU A 153 -9.15 0.98 11.45
CA LEU A 153 -10.11 -0.12 11.69
C LEU A 153 -11.32 0.31 12.52
N SER A 154 -11.17 1.27 13.42
CA SER A 154 -12.18 1.61 14.41
C SER A 154 -12.53 3.10 14.50
N SER A 155 -11.76 3.99 13.86
CA SER A 155 -12.01 5.43 13.91
C SER A 155 -13.42 5.80 13.44
N GLN A 156 -14.04 6.71 14.19
CA GLN A 156 -15.34 7.34 13.89
C GLN A 156 -15.16 8.85 13.66
N GLN A 157 -13.94 9.32 13.46
CA GLN A 157 -13.65 10.73 13.27
C GLN A 157 -14.26 11.24 11.96
N GLY A 158 -15.14 12.23 12.06
CA GLY A 158 -15.85 12.76 10.90
C GLY A 158 -16.62 11.67 10.14
N THR A 159 -16.35 11.53 8.86
CA THR A 159 -17.00 10.57 7.95
C THR A 159 -16.27 9.23 7.81
N GLU A 160 -15.16 9.00 8.52
CA GLU A 160 -14.34 7.78 8.35
C GLU A 160 -15.12 6.48 8.57
N GLY A 161 -16.00 6.46 9.60
CA GLY A 161 -16.84 5.30 9.88
C GLY A 161 -17.81 4.97 8.74
N ASP A 162 -18.43 6.00 8.14
CA ASP A 162 -19.36 5.83 7.02
C ASP A 162 -18.64 5.39 5.75
N ILE A 163 -17.48 5.98 5.44
CA ILE A 163 -16.66 5.59 4.28
C ILE A 163 -16.24 4.14 4.42
N ARG A 164 -15.73 3.73 5.58
CA ARG A 164 -15.35 2.34 5.86
C ARG A 164 -16.54 1.39 5.66
N LYS A 165 -17.71 1.73 6.21
CA LYS A 165 -18.95 0.97 6.04
C LYS A 165 -19.32 0.84 4.55
N ASN A 166 -19.24 1.92 3.79
CA ASN A 166 -19.59 1.91 2.37
C ASN A 166 -18.62 1.05 1.55
N ILE A 167 -17.32 1.09 1.84
CA ILE A 167 -16.30 0.26 1.18
C ILE A 167 -16.52 -1.24 1.51
N VAL A 168 -16.84 -1.56 2.76
CA VAL A 168 -17.17 -2.94 3.18
C VAL A 168 -18.45 -3.42 2.52
N ASN A 169 -19.52 -2.60 2.49
CA ASN A 169 -20.79 -2.93 1.85
C ASN A 169 -20.68 -3.08 0.33
N ALA A 170 -19.74 -2.36 -0.31
CA ALA A 170 -19.42 -2.52 -1.72
C ALA A 170 -18.59 -3.80 -2.00
N ASP A 171 -18.34 -4.61 -0.99
CA ASP A 171 -17.58 -5.88 -1.04
C ASP A 171 -16.16 -5.75 -1.61
N LEU A 172 -15.48 -4.63 -1.32
CA LEU A 172 -14.15 -4.34 -1.86
C LEU A 172 -13.00 -4.86 -0.96
N VAL A 173 -13.25 -5.08 0.33
CA VAL A 173 -12.20 -5.49 1.27
C VAL A 173 -11.98 -6.99 1.18
N GLU A 174 -10.86 -7.40 0.57
CA GLU A 174 -10.46 -8.80 0.43
C GLU A 174 -9.90 -9.34 1.74
N GLY A 175 -9.01 -8.58 2.39
CA GLY A 175 -8.44 -8.97 3.68
C GLY A 175 -7.79 -7.83 4.43
N ILE A 176 -7.58 -8.06 5.72
CA ILE A 176 -6.90 -7.14 6.63
C ILE A 176 -5.91 -7.93 7.49
N ILE A 177 -4.69 -7.43 7.60
CA ILE A 177 -3.66 -8.01 8.47
C ILE A 177 -3.33 -7.01 9.57
N ALA A 178 -3.53 -7.39 10.83
CA ALA A 178 -3.05 -6.63 11.98
C ALA A 178 -1.56 -6.94 12.19
N MET A 179 -0.70 -5.93 11.99
CA MET A 179 0.74 -6.09 12.02
C MET A 179 1.30 -5.94 13.45
N PRO A 180 2.49 -6.51 13.73
CA PRO A 180 3.20 -6.25 14.98
C PRO A 180 3.52 -4.76 15.16
N SER A 181 3.76 -4.34 16.39
CA SER A 181 4.34 -3.03 16.68
C SER A 181 5.84 -3.00 16.34
N GLN A 182 6.43 -1.79 16.33
CA GLN A 182 7.87 -1.57 16.18
C GLN A 182 8.46 -2.01 14.82
N LEU A 183 7.65 -2.05 13.74
CA LEU A 183 8.11 -2.41 12.40
C LEU A 183 8.78 -1.27 11.64
N PHE A 184 8.65 -0.03 12.10
CA PHE A 184 9.24 1.15 11.47
C PHE A 184 10.30 1.77 12.38
N TYR A 185 11.42 2.21 11.79
CA TYR A 185 12.51 2.82 12.55
C TYR A 185 12.14 4.16 13.21
N ASN A 186 11.32 4.97 12.51
CA ASN A 186 11.02 6.34 12.93
C ASN A 186 9.62 6.50 13.55
N VAL A 187 8.79 5.46 13.51
CA VAL A 187 7.39 5.53 13.96
C VAL A 187 7.04 4.23 14.67
N GLN A 188 6.60 4.33 15.92
CA GLN A 188 6.18 3.15 16.71
C GLN A 188 4.67 2.86 16.62
N ILE A 189 3.95 3.56 15.75
CA ILE A 189 2.50 3.40 15.60
C ILE A 189 2.21 2.00 15.03
N PRO A 190 1.36 1.20 15.68
CA PRO A 190 0.91 -0.06 15.11
C PRO A 190 0.15 0.17 13.80
N CYS A 191 0.44 -0.63 12.80
CA CYS A 191 -0.20 -0.53 11.49
C CYS A 191 -0.98 -1.80 11.14
N CYS A 192 -1.85 -1.67 10.17
CA CYS A 192 -2.53 -2.77 9.51
C CYS A 192 -2.37 -2.66 8.00
N LEU A 193 -2.43 -3.80 7.33
CA LEU A 193 -2.44 -3.88 5.88
C LEU A 193 -3.87 -4.12 5.42
N TRP A 194 -4.34 -3.27 4.50
CA TRP A 194 -5.61 -3.42 3.83
C TRP A 194 -5.39 -3.96 2.43
N PHE A 195 -6.07 -5.05 2.11
CA PHE A 195 -6.10 -5.61 0.76
C PHE A 195 -7.49 -5.41 0.19
N LEU A 196 -7.56 -4.73 -0.96
CA LEU A 196 -8.82 -4.44 -1.63
C LEU A 196 -8.78 -4.89 -3.09
N THR A 197 -9.93 -5.29 -3.60
CA THR A 197 -10.12 -5.63 -5.02
C THR A 197 -11.57 -5.38 -5.42
N LYS A 198 -11.79 -5.05 -6.70
CA LYS A 198 -13.15 -4.96 -7.25
C LYS A 198 -13.74 -6.33 -7.59
N LYS A 199 -12.89 -7.38 -7.65
CA LYS A 199 -13.30 -8.73 -8.01
C LYS A 199 -12.71 -9.75 -7.04
N LYS A 200 -13.43 -9.99 -5.96
CA LYS A 200 -13.03 -10.94 -4.91
C LYS A 200 -13.18 -12.39 -5.39
N ALA A 201 -12.22 -13.23 -5.01
CA ALA A 201 -12.32 -14.67 -5.19
C ALA A 201 -13.44 -15.27 -4.33
N GLN A 202 -13.68 -14.70 -3.14
CA GLN A 202 -14.75 -15.10 -2.22
C GLN A 202 -15.67 -13.91 -1.90
N PRO A 203 -16.69 -13.63 -2.74
CA PRO A 203 -17.62 -12.54 -2.50
C PRO A 203 -18.31 -12.63 -1.13
N GLY A 204 -18.53 -11.48 -0.51
CA GLY A 204 -19.19 -11.37 0.80
C GLY A 204 -18.30 -11.77 1.99
N LYS A 205 -17.06 -12.19 1.77
CA LYS A 205 -16.13 -12.56 2.84
C LYS A 205 -14.93 -11.62 2.90
N THR A 206 -14.42 -11.39 4.09
CA THR A 206 -13.18 -10.65 4.35
C THR A 206 -12.29 -11.49 5.26
N LEU A 207 -11.04 -11.69 4.83
CA LEU A 207 -10.04 -12.39 5.63
C LEU A 207 -9.46 -11.46 6.69
N PHE A 208 -9.35 -11.94 7.94
CA PHE A 208 -8.64 -11.24 9.00
C PHE A 208 -7.47 -12.09 9.49
N ILE A 209 -6.26 -11.54 9.44
CA ILE A 209 -5.04 -12.18 9.95
C ILE A 209 -4.52 -11.38 11.14
N ASP A 210 -4.39 -12.03 12.29
CA ASP A 210 -3.74 -11.45 13.46
C ASP A 210 -2.26 -11.84 13.50
N ALA A 211 -1.41 -10.97 12.96
CA ALA A 211 0.04 -11.14 12.95
C ALA A 211 0.76 -10.38 14.08
N ARG A 212 0.01 -9.80 15.07
CA ARG A 212 0.59 -8.92 16.10
C ARG A 212 1.68 -9.58 16.95
N ASN A 213 1.64 -10.90 17.08
CA ASN A 213 2.60 -11.68 17.84
C ASN A 213 3.69 -12.35 16.96
N MET A 214 3.69 -12.10 15.65
CA MET A 214 4.70 -12.63 14.73
C MET A 214 5.97 -11.78 14.73
N GLY A 215 7.04 -12.32 14.16
CA GLY A 215 8.31 -11.66 14.03
C GLY A 215 9.22 -11.76 15.26
N TYR A 216 10.43 -11.29 15.11
CA TYR A 216 11.48 -11.29 16.12
C TYR A 216 12.04 -9.88 16.33
N MET A 217 12.64 -9.64 17.48
CA MET A 217 13.31 -8.37 17.77
C MET A 217 14.70 -8.38 17.13
N LYS A 218 14.91 -7.54 16.13
CA LYS A 218 16.20 -7.37 15.46
C LYS A 218 17.17 -6.58 16.36
N ASP A 219 16.63 -5.63 17.10
CA ASP A 219 17.33 -4.86 18.11
C ASP A 219 16.36 -4.49 19.26
N ARG A 220 16.77 -3.61 20.18
CA ARG A 220 15.97 -3.25 21.35
C ARG A 220 14.66 -2.55 21.02
N THR A 221 14.53 -1.95 19.85
CA THR A 221 13.44 -1.07 19.47
C THR A 221 12.76 -1.46 18.17
N HIS A 222 13.39 -2.32 17.37
CA HIS A 222 12.93 -2.67 16.04
C HIS A 222 12.62 -4.16 15.92
N ARG A 223 11.42 -4.47 15.44
CA ARG A 223 10.92 -5.81 15.13
C ARG A 223 10.92 -6.05 13.62
N GLU A 224 11.24 -7.25 13.19
CA GLU A 224 11.08 -7.68 11.80
C GLU A 224 10.24 -8.95 11.73
N LEU A 225 9.47 -9.10 10.64
CA LEU A 225 8.90 -10.39 10.25
C LEU A 225 9.98 -11.20 9.54
N SER A 226 10.11 -12.45 9.90
CA SER A 226 11.05 -13.36 9.25
C SER A 226 10.64 -13.63 7.80
N CYS A 227 11.63 -13.80 6.93
CA CYS A 227 11.42 -14.04 5.50
C CYS A 227 12.16 -15.29 4.99
N GLY A 228 12.73 -16.09 5.91
CA GLY A 228 13.45 -17.31 5.59
C GLY A 228 14.85 -17.09 5.02
N GLU A 229 15.37 -15.88 5.05
CA GLU A 229 16.72 -15.51 4.58
C GLU A 229 17.66 -15.14 5.74
N GLU A 230 17.16 -15.19 6.98
CA GLU A 230 17.90 -14.89 8.20
C GLU A 230 18.94 -15.96 8.51
N THR A 231 20.02 -15.57 9.18
CA THR A 231 21.10 -16.50 9.60
C THR A 231 20.66 -17.38 10.77
N GLU A 232 19.69 -16.93 11.56
CA GLU A 232 19.05 -17.71 12.63
C GLU A 232 17.72 -18.25 12.15
N ASP A 233 17.33 -19.43 12.65
CA ASP A 233 16.05 -20.04 12.28
C ASP A 233 14.87 -19.34 12.97
N HIS A 234 14.39 -18.29 12.34
CA HIS A 234 13.16 -17.57 12.73
C HIS A 234 11.92 -18.02 11.94
N GLY A 235 12.06 -19.05 11.11
CA GLY A 235 11.00 -19.49 10.21
C GLY A 235 10.77 -18.54 9.03
N ASN A 236 9.55 -18.48 8.51
CA ASN A 236 9.16 -17.58 7.44
C ASN A 236 7.75 -17.04 7.69
N ASP A 237 7.66 -15.98 8.49
CA ASP A 237 6.39 -15.34 8.85
C ASP A 237 5.68 -14.76 7.63
N ILE A 238 6.46 -14.17 6.71
CA ILE A 238 5.90 -13.53 5.51
C ILE A 238 5.26 -14.56 4.59
N ALA A 239 5.91 -15.72 4.36
CA ALA A 239 5.31 -16.80 3.56
C ALA A 239 4.04 -17.35 4.24
N ARG A 240 4.06 -17.58 5.56
CA ARG A 240 2.87 -18.05 6.30
C ARG A 240 1.67 -17.09 6.17
N ILE A 241 1.93 -15.78 6.12
CA ILE A 241 0.89 -14.78 5.88
C ILE A 241 0.38 -14.87 4.44
N ALA A 242 1.28 -14.97 3.45
CA ALA A 242 0.92 -15.04 2.04
C ALA A 242 0.13 -16.30 1.71
N ASP A 243 0.55 -17.48 2.23
CA ASP A 243 -0.11 -18.79 2.02
C ASP A 243 -1.57 -18.79 2.51
N VAL A 244 -1.91 -18.00 3.53
CA VAL A 244 -3.31 -17.89 4.03
C VAL A 244 -4.18 -17.05 3.09
N PHE A 245 -3.56 -16.20 2.25
CA PHE A 245 -4.25 -15.37 1.26
C PHE A 245 -4.54 -16.09 -0.05
N GLU A 246 -3.83 -17.19 -0.34
CA GLU A 246 -4.03 -18.07 -1.51
C GLU A 246 -5.20 -19.05 -1.29
#